data_fc969aa59e06c7fe5df97da8d1bf5bbc
#
_entry.id   fc969aa59e06c7fe5df97da8d1bf5bbc
#
_cell.length_a   1.000
_cell.length_b   1.000
_cell.length_c   1.000
_cell.angle_alpha   90.00
_cell.angle_beta   90.00
_cell.angle_gamma   90.00
#
_symmetry.space_group_name_H-M   'P 1'
#
loop_
_entity.id
_entity.type
_entity.pdbx_description
1 polymer ?
#
loop_
_entity_poly.entity_id
_entity_poly.type
_entity_poly.pdbx_seq_one_letter_code
_entity_poly.pdbx_strand_id
1 'polypeptide(L)'
;MQRFLILMLAVLAGLLPAAAHAWWQPDWNYRKQISIDTTTEGAAIAENIGRTPMLVRLHTGNFAFDGVNENGSDIRFVTGDDTTVLNHQIESFDPLMGMALIWVDVTDIAADQRQDIWMYYGNEAAPATGNGQLTFDPNYILTYHFDGAAGAPPRDTTAYSNHAQTPVTGSVDGVIGRAAQFTGEAPLMLPASPSLALPAASAFTFSAWVRADQPAGEQLIYARRDAGNSLLIGLDQSVPFVEVNGERSQPGQPVSPATWQHLALSSDGTQTILYVNGRAAATLAVSLPPLSTVTAIGGDVPGFIPAAATAGADSALASDEATPATEEQLIALDTAAVPAASTFTPFTGAIDELRISKVARPAALILADATAQGSESRLVVYGVDEKQSGFGFGGLGFLINAIPLDAWIILAILAAMMVQSWVIMYTKNRNVARVSAANGQFREAFSKVGQHLEALADDSNLQTRLADSALWRLYQVAINEIRIRRSQGVDVDSISGATIESIRASMDAVRTKENQKLGAKLGILSNAIAGALHWSAGYGAWDYGRVPGHSHGG
;
A
#
# COMPACT_ATOMS: atom_id res chain seq x y z
N MET A 1 -33.40 18.10 -28.90
CA MET A 1 -31.93 18.00 -29.08
C MET A 1 -31.16 18.40 -27.83
N GLN A 2 -31.38 19.59 -27.27
CA GLN A 2 -30.63 20.06 -26.08
C GLN A 2 -30.76 19.14 -24.83
N ARG A 3 -31.99 18.65 -24.56
CA ARG A 3 -32.22 17.70 -23.42
C ARG A 3 -31.57 16.34 -23.63
N PHE A 4 -31.43 15.86 -24.86
CA PHE A 4 -30.77 14.59 -25.17
C PHE A 4 -29.24 14.73 -25.09
N LEU A 5 -28.70 15.86 -25.52
CA LEU A 5 -27.28 16.19 -25.38
C LEU A 5 -26.88 16.30 -23.90
N ILE A 6 -27.73 16.92 -23.09
CA ILE A 6 -27.54 17.05 -21.64
C ILE A 6 -27.60 15.67 -20.97
N LEU A 7 -28.53 14.79 -21.38
CA LEU A 7 -28.59 13.42 -20.83
C LEU A 7 -27.37 12.59 -21.23
N MET A 8 -26.88 12.74 -22.45
CA MET A 8 -25.69 12.08 -22.96
C MET A 8 -24.42 12.60 -22.27
N LEU A 9 -24.33 13.90 -21.99
CA LEU A 9 -23.25 14.51 -21.23
C LEU A 9 -23.31 14.07 -19.75
N ALA A 10 -24.50 13.94 -19.16
CA ALA A 10 -24.68 13.45 -17.79
C ALA A 10 -24.31 11.97 -17.66
N VAL A 11 -24.63 11.14 -18.64
CA VAL A 11 -24.20 9.74 -18.70
C VAL A 11 -22.70 9.63 -18.92
N LEU A 12 -22.12 10.49 -19.79
CA LEU A 12 -20.67 10.54 -20.00
C LEU A 12 -19.92 11.06 -18.75
N ALA A 13 -20.49 12.03 -18.04
CA ALA A 13 -19.95 12.53 -16.77
C ALA A 13 -20.10 11.51 -15.61
N GLY A 14 -21.14 10.67 -15.64
CA GLY A 14 -21.31 9.56 -14.70
C GLY A 14 -20.43 8.34 -15.00
N LEU A 15 -19.80 8.30 -16.19
CA LEU A 15 -18.79 7.31 -16.58
C LEU A 15 -17.36 7.79 -16.32
N LEU A 16 -17.18 9.06 -15.87
CA LEU A 16 -15.88 9.47 -15.33
C LEU A 16 -15.66 8.67 -14.03
N PRO A 17 -14.59 7.89 -13.91
CA PRO A 17 -14.30 7.20 -12.66
C PRO A 17 -14.22 8.28 -11.57
N ALA A 18 -15.02 8.15 -10.51
CA ALA A 18 -14.74 8.78 -9.24
C ALA A 18 -13.28 8.49 -8.97
N ALA A 19 -12.49 9.49 -8.56
CA ALA A 19 -11.05 9.41 -8.38
C ALA A 19 -10.66 8.01 -7.88
N ALA A 20 -10.36 7.11 -8.77
CA ALA A 20 -9.65 5.90 -8.45
C ALA A 20 -8.29 6.41 -7.97
N HIS A 21 -7.97 6.20 -6.69
CA HIS A 21 -6.60 6.39 -6.20
C HIS A 21 -5.69 5.75 -7.23
N ALA A 22 -4.88 6.58 -7.88
CA ALA A 22 -4.02 6.11 -8.94
C ALA A 22 -3.12 5.02 -8.34
N TRP A 23 -3.17 3.84 -8.92
CA TRP A 23 -2.28 2.75 -8.57
C TRP A 23 -0.84 3.22 -8.76
N TRP A 24 0.03 3.11 -7.75
CA TRP A 24 1.39 3.65 -7.80
C TRP A 24 2.14 3.26 -9.07
N GLN A 25 2.09 1.98 -9.45
CA GLN A 25 2.72 1.46 -10.67
C GLN A 25 1.83 0.37 -11.30
N PRO A 26 1.61 0.40 -12.62
CA PRO A 26 0.73 -0.55 -13.31
C PRO A 26 1.26 -1.99 -13.34
N ASP A 27 2.56 -2.20 -13.09
CA ASP A 27 3.19 -3.52 -13.15
C ASP A 27 2.99 -4.36 -11.89
N TRP A 28 2.47 -3.76 -10.79
CA TRP A 28 2.14 -4.45 -9.55
C TRP A 28 0.67 -4.86 -9.55
N ASN A 29 0.41 -6.18 -9.44
CA ASN A 29 -0.95 -6.73 -9.54
C ASN A 29 -1.78 -6.59 -8.26
N TYR A 30 -1.12 -6.45 -7.11
CA TYR A 30 -1.75 -6.42 -5.79
C TYR A 30 -1.19 -5.31 -4.92
N ARG A 31 -2.01 -4.84 -3.99
CA ARG A 31 -1.57 -3.99 -2.89
C ARG A 31 -2.34 -4.31 -1.62
N LYS A 32 -1.75 -3.99 -0.50
CA LYS A 32 -2.31 -4.14 0.83
C LYS A 32 -2.15 -2.86 1.62
N GLN A 33 -3.24 -2.38 2.21
CA GLN A 33 -3.19 -1.24 3.12
C GLN A 33 -2.62 -1.70 4.46
N ILE A 34 -1.69 -0.93 4.99
CA ILE A 34 -1.14 -1.09 6.33
C ILE A 34 -1.32 0.24 7.04
N SER A 35 -2.02 0.20 8.17
CA SER A 35 -2.33 1.40 8.96
C SER A 35 -1.49 1.41 10.23
N ILE A 36 -0.89 2.55 10.53
CA ILE A 36 -0.18 2.83 11.78
C ILE A 36 -1.14 3.65 12.63
N ASP A 37 -1.61 3.06 13.73
CA ASP A 37 -2.68 3.62 14.56
C ASP A 37 -2.16 4.01 15.94
N THR A 38 -1.90 5.31 16.13
CA THR A 38 -1.46 5.89 17.40
C THR A 38 -2.62 6.37 18.27
N THR A 39 -3.88 6.25 17.79
CA THR A 39 -5.07 6.69 18.53
C THR A 39 -5.31 5.84 19.79
N THR A 40 -6.25 6.27 20.62
CA THR A 40 -6.67 5.54 21.82
C THR A 40 -7.29 4.16 21.52
N GLU A 41 -7.79 3.94 20.31
CA GLU A 41 -8.30 2.64 19.84
C GLU A 41 -7.15 1.71 19.40
N GLY A 42 -6.05 2.28 18.95
CA GLY A 42 -4.82 1.61 18.57
C GLY A 42 -3.82 1.48 19.73
N ALA A 43 -2.63 2.04 19.55
CA ALA A 43 -1.52 1.95 20.51
C ALA A 43 -1.58 3.01 21.63
N ALA A 44 -2.51 3.96 21.59
CA ALA A 44 -2.68 5.04 22.57
C ALA A 44 -1.39 5.86 22.81
N ILE A 45 -0.72 6.29 21.73
CA ILE A 45 0.52 7.09 21.79
C ILE A 45 0.18 8.55 21.65
N ALA A 46 0.34 9.31 22.73
CA ALA A 46 -0.07 10.71 22.86
C ALA A 46 0.98 11.72 22.40
N GLU A 47 2.16 11.28 21.99
CA GLU A 47 3.26 12.12 21.51
C GLU A 47 3.72 11.68 20.12
N ASN A 48 4.29 12.61 19.35
CA ASN A 48 4.79 12.31 18.02
C ASN A 48 5.96 11.31 18.08
N ILE A 49 5.87 10.24 17.28
CA ILE A 49 6.94 9.27 17.13
C ILE A 49 8.00 9.80 16.15
N GLY A 50 7.56 10.47 15.08
CA GLY A 50 8.41 10.93 14.00
C GLY A 50 8.81 9.78 13.05
N ARG A 51 10.06 9.80 12.57
CA ARG A 51 10.61 8.76 11.67
C ARG A 51 11.12 7.57 12.48
N THR A 52 10.67 6.36 12.13
CA THR A 52 11.17 5.12 12.72
C THR A 52 11.03 3.94 11.77
N PRO A 53 11.94 2.95 11.81
CA PRO A 53 11.74 1.65 11.15
C PRO A 53 10.61 0.89 11.85
N MET A 54 9.51 0.68 11.13
CA MET A 54 8.33 -0.02 11.63
C MET A 54 8.32 -1.48 11.17
N LEU A 55 8.04 -2.40 12.09
CA LEU A 55 7.93 -3.81 11.74
C LEU A 55 6.59 -4.12 11.10
N VAL A 56 6.62 -4.63 9.88
CA VAL A 56 5.49 -5.26 9.18
C VAL A 56 5.64 -6.77 9.30
N ARG A 57 4.72 -7.41 10.02
CA ARG A 57 4.69 -8.85 10.27
C ARG A 57 3.59 -9.48 9.45
N LEU A 58 3.95 -10.21 8.40
CA LEU A 58 3.01 -10.92 7.54
C LEU A 58 2.92 -12.39 7.96
N HIS A 59 1.72 -12.92 7.98
CA HIS A 59 1.44 -14.34 8.23
C HIS A 59 0.16 -14.76 7.48
N THR A 60 -0.08 -16.06 7.38
CA THR A 60 -1.22 -16.62 6.62
C THR A 60 -2.59 -16.08 7.06
N GLY A 61 -2.71 -15.53 8.28
CA GLY A 61 -3.94 -14.92 8.79
C GLY A 61 -4.19 -13.49 8.30
N ASN A 62 -3.15 -12.79 7.82
CA ASN A 62 -3.26 -11.41 7.36
C ASN A 62 -2.73 -11.19 5.94
N PHE A 63 -2.09 -12.18 5.31
CA PHE A 63 -1.50 -12.03 3.98
C PHE A 63 -1.54 -13.36 3.20
N ALA A 64 -1.88 -13.27 1.89
CA ALA A 64 -1.81 -14.38 0.96
C ALA A 64 -0.45 -14.36 0.25
N PHE A 65 0.40 -15.36 0.53
CA PHE A 65 1.73 -15.47 -0.06
C PHE A 65 1.71 -15.91 -1.53
N ASP A 66 0.54 -16.33 -2.04
CA ASP A 66 0.36 -16.63 -3.46
C ASP A 66 0.47 -15.35 -4.30
N GLY A 67 1.32 -15.36 -5.30
CA GLY A 67 1.52 -14.21 -6.20
C GLY A 67 2.58 -13.21 -5.75
N VAL A 68 3.38 -13.55 -4.74
CA VAL A 68 4.62 -12.84 -4.37
C VAL A 68 5.81 -13.69 -4.80
N ASN A 69 6.90 -13.06 -5.22
CA ASN A 69 8.14 -13.75 -5.54
C ASN A 69 8.68 -14.51 -4.31
N GLU A 70 9.31 -15.67 -4.50
CA GLU A 70 9.76 -16.58 -3.44
C GLU A 70 10.60 -15.90 -2.33
N ASN A 71 11.31 -14.83 -2.65
CA ASN A 71 12.16 -14.07 -1.73
C ASN A 71 11.58 -12.69 -1.37
N GLY A 72 10.33 -12.38 -1.76
CA GLY A 72 9.71 -11.09 -1.55
C GLY A 72 10.34 -9.94 -2.38
N SER A 73 11.10 -10.25 -3.44
CA SER A 73 11.82 -9.23 -4.24
C SER A 73 10.92 -8.18 -4.87
N ASP A 74 9.65 -8.50 -5.11
CA ASP A 74 8.64 -7.64 -5.69
C ASP A 74 7.87 -6.79 -4.67
N ILE A 75 8.13 -6.93 -3.38
CA ILE A 75 7.49 -6.11 -2.35
C ILE A 75 8.01 -4.67 -2.42
N ARG A 76 7.08 -3.71 -2.39
CA ARG A 76 7.35 -2.28 -2.30
C ARG A 76 6.43 -1.64 -1.28
N PHE A 77 6.95 -0.70 -0.52
CA PHE A 77 6.14 0.13 0.37
C PHE A 77 6.08 1.55 -0.18
N VAL A 78 4.90 2.14 -0.10
CA VAL A 78 4.61 3.48 -0.63
C VAL A 78 3.78 4.23 0.40
N THR A 79 3.95 5.55 0.48
CA THR A 79 3.13 6.41 1.34
C THR A 79 1.65 6.30 1.02
N GLY A 80 0.78 6.65 1.97
CA GLY A 80 -0.68 6.50 1.83
C GLY A 80 -1.30 7.27 0.67
N ASP A 81 -0.61 8.28 0.15
CA ASP A 81 -0.99 9.04 -1.06
C ASP A 81 -0.48 8.43 -2.37
N ASP A 82 0.13 7.25 -2.32
CA ASP A 82 0.70 6.52 -3.47
C ASP A 82 1.80 7.29 -4.25
N THR A 83 2.54 8.19 -3.60
CA THR A 83 3.52 9.04 -4.30
C THR A 83 4.97 8.67 -4.01
N THR A 84 5.31 8.33 -2.77
CA THR A 84 6.70 8.17 -2.33
C THR A 84 6.98 6.73 -1.92
N VAL A 85 8.02 6.14 -2.52
CA VAL A 85 8.49 4.81 -2.13
C VAL A 85 9.27 4.90 -0.82
N LEU A 86 8.92 4.03 0.13
CA LEU A 86 9.58 3.91 1.42
C LEU A 86 10.70 2.87 1.37
N ASN A 87 11.82 3.16 2.04
CA ASN A 87 12.87 2.17 2.20
C ASN A 87 12.38 1.02 3.08
N HIS A 88 12.84 -0.17 2.79
CA HIS A 88 12.51 -1.35 3.58
C HIS A 88 13.66 -2.35 3.61
N GLN A 89 13.65 -3.22 4.59
CA GLN A 89 14.53 -4.38 4.72
C GLN A 89 13.69 -5.62 5.01
N ILE A 90 13.86 -6.65 4.24
CA ILE A 90 13.32 -7.98 4.53
C ILE A 90 14.31 -8.65 5.47
N GLU A 91 13.92 -8.88 6.71
CA GLU A 91 14.70 -9.64 7.69
C GLU A 91 14.52 -11.14 7.46
N SER A 92 13.27 -11.57 7.26
CA SER A 92 12.92 -12.96 7.00
C SER A 92 11.74 -13.03 6.04
N PHE A 93 11.79 -13.97 5.09
CA PHE A 93 10.69 -14.24 4.16
C PHE A 93 10.63 -15.74 3.89
N ASP A 94 9.61 -16.41 4.43
CA ASP A 94 9.37 -17.84 4.26
C ASP A 94 7.92 -18.07 3.79
N PRO A 95 7.68 -18.15 2.48
CA PRO A 95 6.35 -18.38 1.94
C PRO A 95 5.82 -19.79 2.22
N LEU A 96 6.71 -20.78 2.49
CA LEU A 96 6.30 -22.15 2.82
C LEU A 96 5.74 -22.22 4.23
N MET A 97 6.37 -21.53 5.18
CA MET A 97 5.86 -21.37 6.54
C MET A 97 4.77 -20.29 6.62
N GLY A 98 4.59 -19.52 5.55
CA GLY A 98 3.62 -18.45 5.49
C GLY A 98 3.92 -17.30 6.46
N MET A 99 5.19 -16.89 6.55
CA MET A 99 5.66 -15.81 7.43
C MET A 99 6.65 -14.89 6.73
N ALA A 100 6.55 -13.59 7.02
CA ALA A 100 7.57 -12.61 6.65
C ALA A 100 7.69 -11.50 7.71
N LEU A 101 8.93 -11.04 7.91
CA LEU A 101 9.32 -9.97 8.81
C LEU A 101 10.02 -8.90 8.00
N ILE A 102 9.43 -7.71 7.93
CA ILE A 102 9.89 -6.64 7.05
C ILE A 102 9.93 -5.33 7.84
N TRP A 103 11.08 -4.69 7.87
CA TRP A 103 11.25 -3.34 8.43
C TRP A 103 10.98 -2.30 7.36
N VAL A 104 10.17 -1.29 7.68
CA VAL A 104 9.78 -0.21 6.76
C VAL A 104 10.10 1.12 7.40
N ASP A 105 10.84 1.97 6.72
CA ASP A 105 11.17 3.33 7.14
C ASP A 105 9.95 4.25 6.98
N VAL A 106 9.20 4.42 8.05
CA VAL A 106 8.01 5.29 8.05
C VAL A 106 8.36 6.63 8.64
N THR A 107 7.96 7.69 7.96
CA THR A 107 8.22 9.08 8.36
C THR A 107 6.97 9.74 8.96
N ASP A 108 7.20 10.78 9.76
CA ASP A 108 6.16 11.71 10.25
C ASP A 108 4.99 11.05 10.97
N ILE A 109 5.27 9.99 11.75
CA ILE A 109 4.22 9.35 12.56
C ILE A 109 3.82 10.31 13.69
N ALA A 110 2.59 10.83 13.59
CA ALA A 110 2.04 11.78 14.53
C ALA A 110 1.28 11.10 15.68
N ALA A 111 1.10 11.85 16.78
CA ALA A 111 0.31 11.43 17.92
C ALA A 111 -1.18 11.37 17.60
N ASP A 112 -1.90 10.44 18.25
CA ASP A 112 -3.36 10.32 18.20
C ASP A 112 -3.94 10.39 16.78
N GLN A 113 -3.28 9.74 15.82
CA GLN A 113 -3.66 9.72 14.41
C GLN A 113 -3.54 8.31 13.84
N ARG A 114 -4.22 8.08 12.73
CA ARG A 114 -4.05 6.91 11.89
C ARG A 114 -3.39 7.33 10.58
N GLN A 115 -2.27 6.72 10.27
CA GLN A 115 -1.50 6.93 9.05
C GLN A 115 -1.47 5.64 8.24
N ASP A 116 -1.75 5.73 6.96
CA ASP A 116 -1.73 4.57 6.07
C ASP A 116 -0.47 4.57 5.20
N ILE A 117 0.03 3.37 4.92
CA ILE A 117 1.00 3.07 3.88
C ILE A 117 0.47 1.92 3.03
N TRP A 118 0.95 1.82 1.80
CA TRP A 118 0.61 0.74 0.89
C TRP A 118 1.79 -0.22 0.71
N MET A 119 1.52 -1.51 0.80
CA MET A 119 2.44 -2.57 0.39
C MET A 119 1.99 -3.11 -0.97
N TYR A 120 2.80 -2.94 -2.00
CA TYR A 120 2.59 -3.43 -3.36
C TYR A 120 3.35 -4.74 -3.58
N TYR A 121 2.76 -5.68 -4.33
CA TYR A 121 3.36 -6.99 -4.65
C TYR A 121 2.72 -7.59 -5.92
N GLY A 122 3.27 -8.70 -6.42
CA GLY A 122 2.76 -9.40 -7.61
C GLY A 122 3.34 -8.87 -8.93
N ASN A 123 4.61 -8.45 -8.93
CA ASN A 123 5.38 -8.15 -10.13
C ASN A 123 6.56 -9.13 -10.24
N GLU A 124 6.39 -10.20 -11.02
CA GLU A 124 7.40 -11.26 -11.19
C GLU A 124 8.76 -10.75 -11.71
N ALA A 125 8.76 -9.64 -12.46
CA ALA A 125 9.98 -9.07 -13.04
C ALA A 125 10.69 -8.06 -12.13
N ALA A 126 10.12 -7.75 -10.95
CA ALA A 126 10.68 -6.72 -10.08
C ALA A 126 12.00 -7.17 -9.43
N PRO A 127 13.08 -6.35 -9.50
CA PRO A 127 14.31 -6.63 -8.80
C PRO A 127 14.15 -6.42 -7.29
N ALA A 128 14.95 -7.10 -6.47
CA ALA A 128 15.00 -6.83 -5.03
C ALA A 128 15.53 -5.41 -4.77
N THR A 129 14.87 -4.68 -3.87
CA THR A 129 15.24 -3.31 -3.47
C THR A 129 15.41 -3.15 -1.96
N GLY A 130 15.26 -4.23 -1.19
CA GLY A 130 15.47 -4.19 0.27
C GLY A 130 16.87 -3.69 0.61
N ASN A 131 16.96 -2.71 1.52
CA ASN A 131 18.22 -2.10 1.93
C ASN A 131 18.17 -1.64 3.40
N GLY A 132 18.78 -2.43 4.29
CA GLY A 132 18.85 -2.12 5.71
C GLY A 132 19.54 -0.79 6.02
N GLN A 133 20.58 -0.44 5.28
CA GLN A 133 21.34 0.81 5.49
C GLN A 133 20.51 2.08 5.25
N LEU A 134 19.47 1.98 4.42
CA LEU A 134 18.53 3.09 4.13
C LEU A 134 17.28 3.02 4.99
N THR A 135 16.92 1.83 5.48
CA THR A 135 15.73 1.60 6.32
C THR A 135 15.91 2.18 7.71
N PHE A 136 17.12 2.05 8.27
CA PHE A 136 17.45 2.65 9.55
C PHE A 136 18.05 4.04 9.33
N ASP A 137 17.47 5.05 9.97
CA ASP A 137 17.95 6.44 9.83
C ASP A 137 19.41 6.58 10.30
N PRO A 138 20.18 7.59 9.82
CA PRO A 138 21.61 7.75 10.12
C PRO A 138 21.97 7.96 11.60
N ASN A 139 20.98 8.05 12.48
CA ASN A 139 21.21 8.13 13.93
C ASN A 139 21.27 6.75 14.58
N TYR A 140 20.76 5.69 13.92
CA TYR A 140 21.05 4.32 14.31
C TYR A 140 22.48 3.98 13.87
N ILE A 141 23.33 3.77 14.85
CA ILE A 141 24.76 3.45 14.64
C ILE A 141 25.07 1.97 14.81
N LEU A 142 24.09 1.19 15.22
CA LEU A 142 24.12 -0.26 15.29
C LEU A 142 22.70 -0.82 15.37
N THR A 143 22.44 -1.88 14.59
CA THR A 143 21.23 -2.71 14.69
C THR A 143 21.59 -4.16 14.40
N TYR A 144 21.34 -5.06 15.38
CA TYR A 144 21.50 -6.51 15.26
C TYR A 144 20.14 -7.18 15.33
N HIS A 145 19.75 -7.89 14.28
CA HIS A 145 18.55 -8.74 14.23
C HIS A 145 18.82 -10.18 14.71
N PHE A 146 20.10 -10.58 14.84
CA PHE A 146 20.53 -11.95 15.19
C PHE A 146 20.03 -13.04 14.22
N ASP A 147 19.71 -12.68 13.00
CA ASP A 147 19.24 -13.53 11.89
C ASP A 147 20.35 -14.34 11.21
N GLY A 148 21.60 -14.14 11.62
CA GLY A 148 22.79 -14.77 11.05
C GLY A 148 22.91 -16.27 11.33
N ALA A 149 23.80 -16.93 10.60
CA ALA A 149 24.11 -18.36 10.81
C ALA A 149 24.63 -18.63 12.23
N ALA A 150 24.25 -19.75 12.81
CA ALA A 150 24.71 -20.14 14.13
C ALA A 150 26.26 -20.19 14.22
N GLY A 151 26.83 -19.60 15.26
CA GLY A 151 28.28 -19.49 15.47
C GLY A 151 28.99 -18.40 14.65
N ALA A 152 28.26 -17.61 13.85
CA ALA A 152 28.81 -16.42 13.20
C ALA A 152 28.61 -15.17 14.10
N PRO A 153 29.55 -14.21 14.07
CA PRO A 153 29.35 -12.93 14.73
C PRO A 153 28.15 -12.19 14.14
N PRO A 154 27.26 -11.60 14.96
CA PRO A 154 26.15 -10.79 14.51
C PRO A 154 26.60 -9.63 13.61
N ARG A 155 25.80 -9.37 12.56
CA ARG A 155 26.07 -8.33 11.59
C ARG A 155 25.21 -7.13 11.87
N ASP A 156 25.84 -5.95 11.79
CA ASP A 156 25.13 -4.68 11.83
C ASP A 156 24.49 -4.41 10.46
N THR A 157 23.19 -4.15 10.44
CA THR A 157 22.44 -3.84 9.23
C THR A 157 22.53 -2.36 8.83
N THR A 158 23.01 -1.48 9.75
CA THR A 158 23.15 -0.04 9.48
C THR A 158 24.32 0.26 8.53
N ALA A 159 24.37 1.49 8.03
CA ALA A 159 25.47 1.96 7.18
C ALA A 159 26.84 2.00 7.89
N TYR A 160 26.86 1.91 9.22
CA TYR A 160 28.10 1.98 10.00
C TYR A 160 28.88 0.67 10.05
N SER A 161 28.21 -0.45 9.78
CA SER A 161 28.84 -1.79 9.72
C SER A 161 29.63 -2.16 10.99
N ASN A 162 29.12 -1.81 12.16
CA ASN A 162 29.67 -2.14 13.47
C ASN A 162 29.43 -3.63 13.82
N HIS A 163 29.92 -4.54 12.97
CA HIS A 163 29.74 -5.97 13.18
C HIS A 163 30.36 -6.43 14.50
N ALA A 164 29.75 -7.40 15.17
CA ALA A 164 30.28 -7.96 16.40
C ALA A 164 31.65 -8.61 16.19
N GLN A 165 32.48 -8.57 17.21
CA GLN A 165 33.82 -9.17 17.17
C GLN A 165 33.84 -10.65 17.57
N THR A 166 32.82 -11.08 18.34
CA THR A 166 32.67 -12.44 18.82
C THR A 166 31.36 -13.04 18.36
N PRO A 167 31.27 -14.37 18.17
CA PRO A 167 29.99 -15.01 17.93
C PRO A 167 29.16 -15.04 19.22
N VAL A 168 27.84 -15.26 19.05
CA VAL A 168 26.96 -15.64 20.16
C VAL A 168 27.07 -17.13 20.48
N THR A 169 26.83 -17.51 21.75
CA THR A 169 26.93 -18.92 22.20
C THR A 169 25.88 -19.82 21.53
N GLY A 170 24.72 -19.29 21.19
CA GLY A 170 23.64 -20.03 20.54
C GLY A 170 22.60 -19.13 19.94
N SER A 171 21.59 -19.73 19.33
CA SER A 171 20.44 -19.03 18.75
C SER A 171 19.14 -19.72 19.19
N VAL A 172 18.15 -18.93 19.58
CA VAL A 172 16.81 -19.37 20.00
C VAL A 172 15.76 -18.58 19.26
N ASP A 173 14.49 -18.95 19.42
CA ASP A 173 13.40 -18.15 18.88
C ASP A 173 13.29 -16.83 19.63
N GLY A 174 13.28 -15.72 18.86
CA GLY A 174 13.22 -14.36 19.36
C GLY A 174 11.79 -13.82 19.48
N VAL A 175 11.69 -12.55 19.81
CA VAL A 175 10.45 -11.78 19.66
C VAL A 175 10.20 -11.53 18.18
N ILE A 176 11.29 -11.34 17.44
CA ILE A 176 11.32 -11.16 16.00
C ILE A 176 12.33 -12.17 15.45
N GLY A 177 11.89 -13.09 14.60
CA GLY A 177 12.78 -14.07 13.99
C GLY A 177 13.61 -14.87 15.01
N ARG A 178 14.93 -14.63 15.03
CA ARG A 178 15.91 -15.34 15.87
C ARG A 178 16.54 -14.38 16.87
N ALA A 179 16.91 -14.91 18.02
CA ALA A 179 17.58 -14.20 19.11
C ALA A 179 18.92 -14.84 19.47
N ALA A 180 19.84 -14.02 19.98
CA ALA A 180 21.09 -14.47 20.54
C ALA A 180 20.87 -15.15 21.91
N GLN A 181 21.36 -16.36 22.09
CA GLN A 181 21.36 -17.07 23.38
C GLN A 181 22.66 -16.82 24.13
N PHE A 182 22.55 -16.54 25.41
CA PHE A 182 23.65 -16.36 26.34
C PHE A 182 23.59 -17.45 27.41
N THR A 183 24.70 -18.18 27.56
CA THR A 183 24.84 -19.31 28.53
C THR A 183 25.66 -18.93 29.77
N GLY A 184 26.11 -17.66 29.86
CA GLY A 184 26.96 -17.17 30.90
C GLY A 184 28.47 -17.44 30.69
N GLU A 185 28.87 -18.03 29.55
CA GLU A 185 30.28 -18.33 29.27
C GLU A 185 31.09 -17.13 28.83
N ALA A 186 30.56 -16.35 27.86
CA ALA A 186 31.24 -15.18 27.33
C ALA A 186 30.23 -14.13 26.85
N PRO A 187 30.53 -12.83 27.01
CA PRO A 187 29.73 -11.75 26.45
C PRO A 187 29.96 -11.63 24.94
N LEU A 188 28.97 -11.09 24.26
CA LEU A 188 29.11 -10.62 22.90
C LEU A 188 29.88 -9.29 22.88
N MET A 189 30.95 -9.18 22.10
CA MET A 189 31.79 -7.99 22.06
C MET A 189 31.49 -7.12 20.83
N LEU A 190 31.15 -5.85 21.07
CA LEU A 190 31.02 -4.84 20.03
C LEU A 190 32.37 -4.12 19.81
N PRO A 191 32.66 -3.68 18.58
CA PRO A 191 33.92 -3.04 18.28
C PRO A 191 34.08 -1.66 18.95
N ALA A 192 35.31 -1.28 19.22
CA ALA A 192 35.67 0.09 19.61
C ALA A 192 35.78 0.97 18.34
N SER A 193 34.68 1.17 17.62
CA SER A 193 34.65 2.00 16.43
C SER A 193 34.41 3.49 16.76
N PRO A 194 34.88 4.44 15.93
CA PRO A 194 34.65 5.87 16.14
C PRO A 194 33.14 6.22 16.15
N SER A 195 32.31 5.50 15.40
CA SER A 195 30.85 5.73 15.37
C SER A 195 30.16 5.32 16.67
N LEU A 196 30.71 4.36 17.40
CA LEU A 196 30.22 3.92 18.71
C LEU A 196 30.82 4.72 19.87
N ALA A 197 31.79 5.60 19.63
CA ALA A 197 32.37 6.43 20.70
C ALA A 197 31.31 7.38 21.27
N LEU A 198 31.23 7.45 22.61
CA LEU A 198 30.37 8.38 23.34
C LEU A 198 31.24 9.56 23.83
N PRO A 199 31.07 10.77 23.31
CA PRO A 199 31.62 11.98 23.91
C PRO A 199 30.99 12.24 25.31
N ALA A 200 31.66 13.02 26.14
CA ALA A 200 31.09 13.47 27.40
C ALA A 200 29.75 14.20 27.17
N ALA A 201 28.77 13.94 28.01
CA ALA A 201 27.44 14.52 27.96
C ALA A 201 26.75 14.37 26.59
N SER A 202 27.05 13.30 25.86
CA SER A 202 26.42 13.03 24.58
C SER A 202 25.02 12.43 24.74
N ALA A 203 24.16 12.70 23.76
CA ALA A 203 22.91 11.99 23.62
C ALA A 203 23.17 10.52 23.17
N PHE A 204 22.37 9.61 23.68
CA PHE A 204 22.53 8.16 23.44
C PHE A 204 21.20 7.45 23.66
N THR A 205 20.95 6.42 22.86
CA THR A 205 19.88 5.47 23.15
C THR A 205 20.38 4.05 22.90
N PHE A 206 20.15 3.17 23.85
CA PHE A 206 20.27 1.71 23.74
C PHE A 206 18.87 1.11 23.81
N SER A 207 18.57 0.10 23.03
CA SER A 207 17.36 -0.71 23.18
C SER A 207 17.61 -2.16 22.76
N ALA A 208 16.93 -3.08 23.44
CA ALA A 208 16.94 -4.51 23.12
C ALA A 208 15.74 -5.21 23.74
N TRP A 209 15.31 -6.29 23.15
CA TRP A 209 14.48 -7.28 23.84
C TRP A 209 15.36 -8.21 24.63
N VAL A 210 15.02 -8.43 25.89
CA VAL A 210 15.79 -9.24 26.83
C VAL A 210 14.87 -10.24 27.51
N ARG A 211 15.30 -11.48 27.55
CA ARG A 211 14.68 -12.55 28.33
C ARG A 211 15.75 -13.13 29.26
N ALA A 212 15.68 -12.80 30.53
CA ALA A 212 16.56 -13.37 31.55
C ALA A 212 15.95 -14.68 32.08
N ASP A 213 16.65 -15.81 31.92
CA ASP A 213 16.11 -17.12 32.28
C ASP A 213 16.06 -17.28 33.81
N GLN A 214 17.13 -16.88 34.49
CA GLN A 214 17.25 -16.92 35.97
C GLN A 214 17.97 -15.65 36.45
N PRO A 215 17.26 -14.54 36.66
CA PRO A 215 17.86 -13.29 37.10
C PRO A 215 18.22 -13.33 38.61
N ALA A 216 19.17 -14.18 38.98
CA ALA A 216 19.72 -14.28 40.31
C ALA A 216 21.00 -13.45 40.44
N GLY A 217 21.09 -12.60 41.46
CA GLY A 217 22.22 -11.69 41.63
C GLY A 217 22.18 -10.52 40.62
N GLU A 218 23.31 -9.84 40.48
CA GLU A 218 23.48 -8.73 39.53
C GLU A 218 24.01 -9.24 38.20
N GLN A 219 23.25 -9.06 37.13
CA GLN A 219 23.60 -9.47 35.77
C GLN A 219 23.66 -8.26 34.85
N LEU A 220 24.72 -8.20 34.01
CA LEU A 220 24.88 -7.10 33.05
C LEU A 220 24.34 -7.51 31.68
N ILE A 221 23.51 -6.63 31.11
CA ILE A 221 22.99 -6.71 29.74
C ILE A 221 23.90 -5.91 28.81
N TYR A 222 24.31 -4.71 29.25
CA TYR A 222 25.22 -3.82 28.53
C TYR A 222 26.30 -3.35 29.51
N ALA A 223 27.56 -3.50 29.14
CA ALA A 223 28.68 -2.99 29.92
C ALA A 223 29.69 -2.29 29.02
N ARG A 224 30.04 -1.07 29.38
CA ARG A 224 31.15 -0.34 28.77
C ARG A 224 31.96 0.35 29.83
N ARG A 225 33.28 0.16 29.76
CA ARG A 225 34.21 0.69 30.75
C ARG A 225 35.41 1.28 30.04
N ASP A 226 35.85 2.45 30.48
CA ASP A 226 36.98 3.19 29.90
C ASP A 226 37.69 4.01 30.96
N ALA A 227 38.92 3.63 31.36
CA ALA A 227 39.82 4.39 32.23
C ALA A 227 39.17 5.04 33.48
N GLY A 228 38.34 4.31 34.20
CA GLY A 228 37.60 4.80 35.36
C GLY A 228 36.20 5.29 35.11
N ASN A 229 35.81 5.43 33.84
CA ASN A 229 34.43 5.71 33.42
C ASN A 229 33.68 4.40 33.17
N SER A 230 32.37 4.38 33.43
CA SER A 230 31.53 3.23 33.14
C SER A 230 30.09 3.62 32.81
N LEU A 231 29.48 2.82 31.94
CA LEU A 231 28.04 2.78 31.70
C LEU A 231 27.62 1.31 31.74
N LEU A 232 26.77 0.97 32.71
CA LEU A 232 26.25 -0.38 32.92
C LEU A 232 24.73 -0.35 32.89
N ILE A 233 24.15 -1.31 32.18
CA ILE A 233 22.71 -1.59 32.19
C ILE A 233 22.56 -3.06 32.57
N GLY A 234 21.76 -3.35 33.60
CA GLY A 234 21.64 -4.72 34.08
C GLY A 234 20.36 -4.99 34.84
N LEU A 235 20.34 -6.17 35.45
CA LEU A 235 19.28 -6.63 36.34
C LEU A 235 19.93 -6.97 37.69
N ASP A 236 19.38 -6.43 38.78
CA ASP A 236 19.69 -6.81 40.15
C ASP A 236 18.50 -7.58 40.72
N GLN A 237 18.61 -8.88 40.89
CA GLN A 237 17.50 -9.75 41.32
C GLN A 237 16.20 -9.46 40.58
N SER A 238 16.25 -9.43 39.25
CA SER A 238 15.16 -9.07 38.33
C SER A 238 14.82 -7.57 38.24
N VAL A 239 15.39 -6.70 39.05
CA VAL A 239 15.13 -5.25 38.98
C VAL A 239 16.07 -4.57 37.97
N PRO A 240 15.58 -3.98 36.90
CA PRO A 240 16.40 -3.28 35.94
C PRO A 240 17.07 -2.05 36.56
N PHE A 241 18.36 -1.86 36.28
CA PHE A 241 19.12 -0.71 36.72
C PHE A 241 20.00 -0.12 35.61
N VAL A 242 20.31 1.15 35.72
CA VAL A 242 21.41 1.82 35.03
C VAL A 242 22.39 2.34 36.05
N GLU A 243 23.70 2.21 35.74
CA GLU A 243 24.79 2.71 36.60
C GLU A 243 25.78 3.47 35.72
N VAL A 244 26.12 4.69 36.12
CA VAL A 244 27.09 5.56 35.47
C VAL A 244 28.17 5.95 36.49
N ASN A 245 29.42 5.58 36.25
CA ASN A 245 30.54 5.86 37.16
C ASN A 245 30.29 5.46 38.61
N GLY A 246 29.60 4.35 38.88
CA GLY A 246 29.23 3.87 40.20
C GLY A 246 27.99 4.52 40.82
N GLU A 247 27.38 5.51 40.15
CA GLU A 247 26.10 6.07 40.57
C GLU A 247 24.97 5.29 39.88
N ARG A 248 24.14 4.64 40.70
CA ARG A 248 23.07 3.74 40.24
C ARG A 248 21.69 4.39 40.38
N SER A 249 20.82 4.13 39.41
CA SER A 249 19.41 4.53 39.45
C SER A 249 18.68 3.92 40.66
N GLN A 250 17.63 4.61 41.10
CA GLN A 250 16.76 4.06 42.14
C GLN A 250 16.07 2.78 41.62
N PRO A 251 15.82 1.79 42.49
CA PRO A 251 15.18 0.52 42.12
C PRO A 251 13.78 0.78 41.57
N GLY A 252 13.49 0.18 40.42
CA GLY A 252 12.15 0.14 39.79
C GLY A 252 11.38 -1.11 40.20
N GLN A 253 10.45 -1.51 39.33
CA GLN A 253 9.71 -2.77 39.49
C GLN A 253 10.51 -3.94 38.89
N PRO A 254 10.47 -5.14 39.52
CA PRO A 254 11.12 -6.32 38.97
C PRO A 254 10.42 -6.77 37.67
N VAL A 255 11.22 -7.27 36.74
CA VAL A 255 10.74 -7.93 35.53
C VAL A 255 10.49 -9.41 35.77
N SER A 256 9.55 -10.00 35.01
CA SER A 256 9.24 -11.42 35.13
C SER A 256 10.36 -12.29 34.53
N PRO A 257 10.87 -13.30 35.24
CA PRO A 257 11.83 -14.25 34.69
C PRO A 257 11.30 -15.00 33.48
N ALA A 258 12.20 -15.42 32.59
CA ALA A 258 11.92 -16.18 31.38
C ALA A 258 10.84 -15.55 30.46
N THR A 259 10.60 -14.24 30.59
CA THR A 259 9.64 -13.48 29.80
C THR A 259 10.37 -12.38 29.05
N TRP A 260 10.04 -12.20 27.77
CA TRP A 260 10.60 -11.13 26.97
C TRP A 260 10.18 -9.76 27.50
N GLN A 261 11.15 -8.89 27.69
CA GLN A 261 10.97 -7.49 28.10
C GLN A 261 11.72 -6.58 27.14
N HIS A 262 11.09 -5.52 26.68
CA HIS A 262 11.80 -4.48 25.95
C HIS A 262 12.49 -3.56 26.96
N LEU A 263 13.82 -3.54 26.96
CA LEU A 263 14.65 -2.63 27.75
C LEU A 263 15.20 -1.53 26.84
N ALA A 264 15.06 -0.29 27.25
CA ALA A 264 15.71 0.82 26.56
C ALA A 264 16.27 1.84 27.56
N LEU A 265 17.41 2.41 27.21
CA LEU A 265 18.02 3.53 27.91
C LEU A 265 18.10 4.70 26.98
N SER A 266 17.56 5.86 27.35
CA SER A 266 17.71 7.11 26.58
C SER A 266 18.36 8.17 27.46
N SER A 267 19.43 8.77 26.95
CA SER A 267 20.12 9.91 27.60
C SER A 267 20.12 11.12 26.67
N ASP A 268 19.78 12.28 27.22
CA ASP A 268 19.80 13.56 26.49
C ASP A 268 21.09 14.37 26.74
N GLY A 269 22.03 13.80 27.47
CA GLY A 269 23.28 14.44 27.88
C GLY A 269 23.22 15.06 29.27
N THR A 270 22.03 15.20 29.87
CA THR A 270 21.82 15.74 31.22
C THR A 270 21.22 14.75 32.19
N GLN A 271 20.33 13.91 31.69
CA GLN A 271 19.69 12.83 32.43
C GLN A 271 19.61 11.58 31.58
N THR A 272 19.51 10.46 32.27
CA THR A 272 19.41 9.13 31.68
C THR A 272 18.17 8.43 32.21
N ILE A 273 17.30 7.95 31.31
CA ILE A 273 16.04 7.30 31.66
C ILE A 273 16.07 5.87 31.16
N LEU A 274 15.82 4.94 32.07
CA LEU A 274 15.63 3.51 31.75
C LEU A 274 14.15 3.22 31.57
N TYR A 275 13.82 2.56 30.46
CA TYR A 275 12.47 2.16 30.10
C TYR A 275 12.34 0.63 30.12
N VAL A 276 11.19 0.18 30.58
CA VAL A 276 10.77 -1.23 30.51
C VAL A 276 9.43 -1.29 29.79
N ASN A 277 9.37 -2.06 28.70
CA ASN A 277 8.18 -2.20 27.85
C ASN A 277 7.58 -0.83 27.45
N GLY A 278 8.46 0.10 27.06
CA GLY A 278 8.10 1.44 26.60
C GLY A 278 7.75 2.43 27.71
N ARG A 279 7.81 2.06 28.99
CA ARG A 279 7.46 2.92 30.12
C ARG A 279 8.69 3.24 30.96
N ALA A 280 8.85 4.48 31.38
CA ALA A 280 9.93 4.90 32.24
C ALA A 280 9.88 4.11 33.56
N ALA A 281 10.98 3.42 33.88
CA ALA A 281 11.12 2.58 35.07
C ALA A 281 12.07 3.20 36.09
N ALA A 282 13.14 3.88 35.65
CA ALA A 282 14.09 4.55 36.53
C ALA A 282 14.69 5.76 35.82
N THR A 283 15.10 6.76 36.60
CA THR A 283 15.76 7.97 36.10
C THR A 283 17.03 8.22 36.90
N LEU A 284 18.09 8.60 36.22
CA LEU A 284 19.37 8.98 36.81
C LEU A 284 19.77 10.35 36.27
N ALA A 285 19.91 11.33 37.16
CA ALA A 285 20.25 12.71 36.78
C ALA A 285 21.78 12.91 36.67
N VAL A 286 22.38 12.12 35.72
CA VAL A 286 23.82 12.10 35.49
C VAL A 286 24.09 12.17 33.99
N SER A 287 25.08 12.96 33.60
CA SER A 287 25.60 13.00 32.23
C SER A 287 26.45 11.79 31.94
N LEU A 288 26.37 11.27 30.73
CA LEU A 288 27.22 10.16 30.29
C LEU A 288 28.68 10.58 30.23
N PRO A 289 29.62 9.76 30.72
CA PRO A 289 31.04 10.02 30.60
C PRO A 289 31.53 9.70 29.18
N PRO A 290 32.74 10.19 28.80
CA PRO A 290 33.35 9.77 27.56
C PRO A 290 33.72 8.29 27.62
N LEU A 291 33.30 7.51 26.61
CA LEU A 291 33.56 6.08 26.48
C LEU A 291 33.95 5.78 25.03
N SER A 292 35.14 5.18 24.81
CA SER A 292 35.66 4.88 23.47
C SER A 292 36.10 3.42 23.28
N THR A 293 36.04 2.63 24.32
CA THR A 293 36.44 1.23 24.36
C THR A 293 35.42 0.29 23.73
N VAL A 294 35.72 -1.00 23.71
CA VAL A 294 34.78 -2.08 23.36
C VAL A 294 33.59 -2.09 24.32
N THR A 295 32.48 -2.64 23.85
CA THR A 295 31.27 -2.84 24.67
C THR A 295 30.99 -4.33 24.81
N ALA A 296 30.64 -4.80 25.99
CA ALA A 296 30.16 -6.14 26.23
C ALA A 296 28.63 -6.18 26.32
N ILE A 297 28.01 -7.15 25.69
CA ILE A 297 26.58 -7.45 25.77
C ILE A 297 26.40 -8.80 26.41
N GLY A 298 25.52 -8.90 27.43
CA GLY A 298 25.27 -10.14 28.18
C GLY A 298 26.38 -10.51 29.16
N GLY A 299 27.15 -9.52 29.62
CA GLY A 299 28.23 -9.73 30.60
C GLY A 299 29.09 -8.49 30.81
N ASP A 300 30.13 -8.60 31.61
CA ASP A 300 31.09 -7.51 31.85
C ASP A 300 32.22 -7.52 30.80
N VAL A 301 32.93 -6.40 30.67
CA VAL A 301 34.10 -6.30 29.79
C VAL A 301 35.23 -7.16 30.31
N PRO A 302 35.74 -8.14 29.56
CA PRO A 302 36.83 -9.02 30.02
C PRO A 302 38.12 -8.23 30.32
N GLY A 303 38.79 -8.61 31.42
CA GLY A 303 40.08 -8.04 31.81
C GLY A 303 40.03 -6.61 32.38
N PHE A 304 38.84 -6.07 32.67
CA PHE A 304 38.72 -4.77 33.32
C PHE A 304 39.23 -4.83 34.75
N ILE A 305 40.24 -3.99 35.06
CA ILE A 305 40.76 -3.81 36.43
C ILE A 305 40.21 -2.51 37.00
N PRO A 306 39.43 -2.52 38.11
CA PRO A 306 38.93 -1.30 38.75
C PRO A 306 40.07 -0.34 39.14
N ALA A 307 39.87 0.97 38.94
CA ALA A 307 40.88 2.00 39.28
C ALA A 307 41.39 1.93 40.71
N ALA A 308 40.59 1.46 41.67
CA ALA A 308 40.97 1.24 43.05
C ALA A 308 42.03 0.14 43.23
N ALA A 309 42.12 -0.84 42.33
CA ALA A 309 43.13 -1.90 42.35
C ALA A 309 44.46 -1.41 41.79
N THR A 310 44.47 -0.49 40.84
CA THR A 310 45.69 0.12 40.29
C THR A 310 46.36 1.10 41.22
N ALA A 311 45.60 1.83 42.06
CA ALA A 311 46.15 2.74 43.08
C ALA A 311 46.94 2.01 44.20
N GLY A 312 46.59 0.74 44.47
CA GLY A 312 47.33 -0.12 45.40
C GLY A 312 48.62 -0.68 44.83
N ALA A 313 48.70 -0.88 43.51
CA ALA A 313 49.90 -1.39 42.86
C ALA A 313 50.99 -0.31 42.68
N ASP A 314 50.61 0.93 42.40
CA ASP A 314 51.55 2.08 42.29
C ASP A 314 52.15 2.47 43.65
N SER A 315 51.46 2.26 44.77
CA SER A 315 52.02 2.51 46.12
C SER A 315 53.02 1.45 46.57
N ALA A 316 53.04 0.25 45.94
CA ALA A 316 54.01 -0.79 46.28
C ALA A 316 55.33 -0.65 45.52
N LEU A 317 55.39 0.20 44.45
CA LEU A 317 56.59 0.39 43.64
C LEU A 317 57.43 1.64 44.04
N ALA A 318 57.02 2.41 45.06
CA ALA A 318 57.72 3.60 45.52
C ALA A 318 58.57 3.36 46.81
N SER A 319 59.17 2.20 46.96
CA SER A 319 60.21 1.98 47.99
C SER A 319 61.59 1.86 47.29
N ASP A 320 62.31 2.93 47.38
CA ASP A 320 63.67 3.16 46.90
C ASP A 320 64.64 2.24 47.64
N GLU A 321 65.13 1.17 47.00
CA GLU A 321 66.49 0.61 47.22
C GLU A 321 66.74 -0.42 46.13
N ALA A 322 67.75 -0.13 45.29
CA ALA A 322 68.22 -0.98 44.20
C ALA A 322 68.98 -2.22 44.79
N THR A 323 68.24 -3.30 44.98
CA THR A 323 68.82 -4.64 45.11
C THR A 323 68.55 -5.43 43.83
N PRO A 324 69.57 -6.08 43.21
CA PRO A 324 69.31 -6.82 41.97
C PRO A 324 68.34 -7.98 42.28
N ALA A 325 67.21 -7.99 41.58
CA ALA A 325 66.19 -9.02 41.67
C ALA A 325 66.77 -10.39 41.31
N THR A 326 66.60 -11.35 42.16
CA THR A 326 66.92 -12.77 41.89
C THR A 326 65.91 -13.34 40.93
N GLU A 327 66.28 -14.37 40.13
CA GLU A 327 65.41 -15.06 39.16
C GLU A 327 64.03 -15.49 39.74
N GLU A 328 63.95 -15.75 41.02
CA GLU A 328 62.71 -16.07 41.75
C GLU A 328 61.76 -14.86 41.88
N GLN A 329 62.30 -13.61 41.89
CA GLN A 329 61.47 -12.38 41.91
C GLN A 329 60.96 -12.00 40.53
N LEU A 330 61.67 -12.37 39.47
CA LEU A 330 61.23 -12.21 38.08
C LEU A 330 60.08 -13.19 37.75
N ILE A 331 60.11 -14.41 38.31
CA ILE A 331 59.01 -15.39 38.17
C ILE A 331 57.79 -14.96 38.95
N ALA A 332 57.95 -14.26 40.10
CA ALA A 332 56.84 -13.71 40.88
C ALA A 332 56.16 -12.49 40.21
N LEU A 333 56.88 -11.76 39.35
CA LEU A 333 56.31 -10.64 38.53
C LEU A 333 55.56 -11.13 37.29
N ASP A 334 55.89 -12.36 36.80
CA ASP A 334 55.21 -12.92 35.63
C ASP A 334 53.92 -13.70 36.02
N THR A 335 53.69 -13.86 37.35
CA THR A 335 52.41 -14.28 37.93
C THR A 335 51.51 -13.10 38.24
N ALA A 336 51.81 -11.92 37.64
CA ALA A 336 51.06 -10.69 37.83
C ALA A 336 49.64 -10.78 37.30
N ALA A 337 48.73 -10.64 38.23
CA ALA A 337 47.37 -10.23 38.06
C ALA A 337 46.55 -11.11 37.11
N VAL A 338 46.07 -12.22 37.60
CA VAL A 338 44.77 -12.75 37.16
C VAL A 338 43.82 -11.55 37.18
N PRO A 339 43.25 -11.15 36.04
CA PRO A 339 42.30 -10.05 36.04
C PRO A 339 41.28 -10.29 37.12
N ALA A 340 40.96 -9.28 37.91
CA ALA A 340 39.94 -9.40 38.96
C ALA A 340 38.69 -9.94 38.28
N ALA A 341 38.20 -11.09 38.74
CA ALA A 341 36.97 -11.66 38.21
C ALA A 341 35.85 -10.63 38.39
N SER A 342 35.01 -10.45 37.37
CA SER A 342 33.84 -9.61 37.47
C SER A 342 33.01 -10.00 38.70
N THR A 343 32.55 -9.02 39.47
CA THR A 343 31.67 -9.26 40.60
C THR A 343 30.23 -9.55 40.18
N PHE A 344 29.93 -9.38 38.89
CA PHE A 344 28.61 -9.62 38.33
C PHE A 344 28.41 -11.10 37.99
N THR A 345 27.20 -11.58 38.27
CA THR A 345 26.77 -12.92 37.87
C THR A 345 26.70 -12.99 36.35
N PRO A 346 27.22 -14.03 35.69
CA PRO A 346 27.09 -14.18 34.26
C PRO A 346 25.63 -14.16 33.81
N PHE A 347 25.33 -13.43 32.74
CA PHE A 347 23.98 -13.35 32.18
C PHE A 347 23.63 -14.65 31.46
N THR A 348 22.47 -15.24 31.82
CA THR A 348 21.87 -16.38 31.14
C THR A 348 20.50 -16.02 30.65
N GLY A 349 20.28 -16.23 29.34
CA GLY A 349 19.03 -15.81 28.73
C GLY A 349 19.15 -15.57 27.21
N ALA A 350 18.30 -14.70 26.68
CA ALA A 350 18.35 -14.34 25.29
C ALA A 350 18.20 -12.82 25.10
N ILE A 351 18.82 -12.31 24.05
CA ILE A 351 18.73 -10.89 23.63
C ILE A 351 18.37 -10.86 22.15
N ASP A 352 17.43 -9.97 21.80
CA ASP A 352 16.92 -9.80 20.46
C ASP A 352 16.82 -8.31 20.10
N GLU A 353 16.87 -7.97 18.81
CA GLU A 353 16.68 -6.61 18.28
C GLU A 353 17.52 -5.54 19.01
N LEU A 354 18.81 -5.80 19.13
CA LEU A 354 19.70 -4.85 19.80
C LEU A 354 20.01 -3.66 18.91
N ARG A 355 19.71 -2.45 19.42
CA ARG A 355 19.89 -1.19 18.69
C ARG A 355 20.62 -0.15 19.54
N ILE A 356 21.48 0.61 18.88
CA ILE A 356 22.16 1.78 19.47
C ILE A 356 21.96 2.99 18.55
N SER A 357 21.54 4.11 19.13
CA SER A 357 21.41 5.41 18.46
C SER A 357 22.30 6.45 19.14
N LYS A 358 22.86 7.36 18.33
CA LYS A 358 23.66 8.52 18.77
C LYS A 358 22.81 9.74 19.16
N VAL A 359 21.50 9.58 19.31
CA VAL A 359 20.54 10.60 19.74
C VAL A 359 19.68 10.06 20.88
N ALA A 360 19.13 10.95 21.68
CA ALA A 360 18.08 10.59 22.63
C ALA A 360 16.78 10.35 21.88
N ARG A 361 16.35 9.09 21.77
CA ARG A 361 15.06 8.77 21.17
C ARG A 361 13.92 9.15 22.12
N PRO A 362 12.83 9.75 21.61
CA PRO A 362 11.71 10.16 22.45
C PRO A 362 10.99 8.95 23.07
N ALA A 363 10.36 9.16 24.22
CA ALA A 363 9.60 8.12 24.93
C ALA A 363 8.51 7.49 24.04
N ALA A 364 7.86 8.29 23.18
CA ALA A 364 6.86 7.82 22.22
C ALA A 364 7.43 6.81 21.23
N LEU A 365 8.67 7.00 20.72
CA LEU A 365 9.32 6.04 19.84
C LEU A 365 9.66 4.74 20.58
N ILE A 366 10.19 4.85 21.81
CA ILE A 366 10.51 3.67 22.64
C ILE A 366 9.24 2.88 22.97
N LEU A 367 8.12 3.55 23.22
CA LEU A 367 6.81 2.91 23.41
C LEU A 367 6.30 2.27 22.12
N ALA A 368 6.46 2.96 20.99
CA ALA A 368 6.10 2.42 19.68
C ALA A 368 6.87 1.15 19.35
N ASP A 369 8.19 1.13 19.57
CA ASP A 369 9.03 -0.05 19.36
C ASP A 369 8.56 -1.22 20.25
N ALA A 370 8.39 -0.99 21.56
CA ALA A 370 7.91 -2.01 22.48
C ALA A 370 6.52 -2.56 22.10
N THR A 371 5.65 -1.72 21.55
CA THR A 371 4.28 -2.09 21.17
C THR A 371 4.25 -2.79 19.81
N ALA A 372 4.95 -2.23 18.79
CA ALA A 372 4.92 -2.76 17.43
C ALA A 372 5.64 -4.10 17.29
N GLN A 373 6.73 -4.28 18.04
CA GLN A 373 7.57 -5.47 17.97
C GLN A 373 7.05 -6.63 18.83
N GLY A 374 6.19 -6.36 19.82
CA GLY A 374 5.58 -7.39 20.67
C GLY A 374 4.59 -8.28 19.91
N SER A 375 4.14 -9.35 20.58
CA SER A 375 3.23 -10.36 20.00
C SER A 375 1.82 -9.83 19.71
N GLU A 376 1.38 -8.78 20.41
CA GLU A 376 0.04 -8.16 20.28
C GLU A 376 0.17 -6.70 19.87
N SER A 377 0.60 -6.46 18.62
CA SER A 377 0.72 -5.11 18.12
C SER A 377 -0.66 -4.51 17.80
N ARG A 378 -1.04 -3.44 18.50
CA ARG A 378 -2.19 -2.60 18.14
C ARG A 378 -1.77 -1.39 17.29
N LEU A 379 -0.46 -1.17 17.14
CA LEU A 379 0.08 -0.05 16.38
C LEU A 379 -0.02 -0.28 14.87
N VAL A 380 0.19 -1.52 14.41
CA VAL A 380 0.17 -1.88 12.99
C VAL A 380 -1.06 -2.73 12.69
N VAL A 381 -1.94 -2.22 11.83
CA VAL A 381 -3.22 -2.85 11.44
C VAL A 381 -3.20 -3.14 9.94
N TYR A 382 -3.65 -4.31 9.56
CA TYR A 382 -3.63 -4.78 8.17
C TYR A 382 -5.01 -4.72 7.55
N GLY A 383 -5.11 -4.08 6.38
CA GLY A 383 -6.29 -4.10 5.51
C GLY A 383 -6.38 -5.36 4.67
N VAL A 384 -7.40 -5.43 3.84
CA VAL A 384 -7.56 -6.52 2.86
C VAL A 384 -6.60 -6.35 1.70
N ASP A 385 -6.28 -7.47 1.02
CA ASP A 385 -5.51 -7.43 -0.21
C ASP A 385 -6.40 -6.93 -1.35
N GLU A 386 -5.95 -5.89 -2.04
CA GLU A 386 -6.62 -5.33 -3.20
C GLU A 386 -5.93 -5.82 -4.47
N LYS A 387 -6.73 -6.31 -5.40
CA LYS A 387 -6.23 -6.66 -6.74
C LYS A 387 -6.46 -5.48 -7.67
N GLN A 388 -5.46 -5.17 -8.50
CA GLN A 388 -5.62 -4.17 -9.54
C GLN A 388 -6.81 -4.54 -10.43
N SER A 389 -7.88 -3.75 -10.40
CA SER A 389 -9.00 -3.95 -11.30
C SER A 389 -8.55 -3.57 -12.71
N GLY A 390 -8.54 -4.54 -13.63
CA GLY A 390 -8.05 -4.39 -15.00
C GLY A 390 -8.84 -3.42 -15.92
N PHE A 391 -9.49 -2.39 -15.34
CA PHE A 391 -10.17 -1.32 -16.07
C PHE A 391 -9.27 -0.09 -16.35
N GLY A 392 -8.00 -0.13 -15.98
CA GLY A 392 -7.02 0.82 -16.51
C GLY A 392 -6.73 0.54 -18.00
N PHE A 393 -6.35 1.58 -18.77
CA PHE A 393 -6.05 1.46 -20.21
C PHE A 393 -5.06 0.32 -20.56
N GLY A 394 -4.24 -0.15 -19.59
CA GLY A 394 -3.37 -1.32 -19.74
C GLY A 394 -4.12 -2.65 -19.83
N GLY A 395 -5.22 -2.82 -19.07
CA GLY A 395 -6.08 -4.01 -19.15
C GLY A 395 -6.90 -4.04 -20.45
N LEU A 396 -7.30 -2.89 -20.98
CA LEU A 396 -7.90 -2.78 -22.30
C LEU A 396 -6.90 -3.16 -23.42
N GLY A 397 -5.62 -2.80 -23.26
CA GLY A 397 -4.55 -3.18 -24.20
C GLY A 397 -4.35 -4.69 -24.25
N PHE A 398 -4.35 -5.38 -23.11
CA PHE A 398 -4.29 -6.84 -23.04
C PHE A 398 -5.53 -7.48 -23.66
N LEU A 399 -6.74 -7.00 -23.33
CA LEU A 399 -7.99 -7.49 -23.95
C LEU A 399 -8.01 -7.26 -25.45
N ILE A 400 -7.53 -6.12 -25.93
CA ILE A 400 -7.43 -5.78 -27.35
C ILE A 400 -6.46 -6.73 -28.07
N ASN A 401 -5.31 -7.05 -27.46
CA ASN A 401 -4.33 -7.97 -28.03
C ASN A 401 -4.75 -9.44 -27.91
N ALA A 402 -5.61 -9.78 -26.94
CA ALA A 402 -6.14 -11.13 -26.77
C ALA A 402 -7.34 -11.44 -27.68
N ILE A 403 -7.91 -10.43 -28.38
CA ILE A 403 -9.03 -10.61 -29.29
C ILE A 403 -8.52 -11.22 -30.60
N PRO A 404 -8.96 -12.43 -30.99
CA PRO A 404 -8.57 -13.04 -32.25
C PRO A 404 -9.11 -12.23 -33.46
N LEU A 405 -8.45 -12.35 -34.60
CA LEU A 405 -8.70 -11.54 -35.80
C LEU A 405 -10.16 -11.65 -36.30
N ASP A 406 -10.79 -12.80 -36.15
CA ASP A 406 -12.18 -13.05 -36.52
C ASP A 406 -13.16 -12.24 -35.63
N ALA A 407 -12.88 -12.13 -34.34
CA ALA A 407 -13.66 -11.29 -33.43
C ALA A 407 -13.53 -9.78 -33.76
N TRP A 408 -12.36 -9.31 -34.24
CA TRP A 408 -12.18 -7.96 -34.74
C TRP A 408 -13.06 -7.64 -35.96
N ILE A 409 -13.19 -8.60 -36.88
CA ILE A 409 -14.08 -8.48 -38.06
C ILE A 409 -15.52 -8.33 -37.60
N ILE A 410 -15.97 -9.12 -36.62
CA ILE A 410 -17.33 -9.02 -36.07
C ILE A 410 -17.57 -7.67 -35.40
N LEU A 411 -16.62 -7.20 -34.58
CA LEU A 411 -16.69 -5.88 -33.93
C LEU A 411 -16.76 -4.74 -34.95
N ALA A 412 -15.99 -4.82 -36.05
CA ALA A 412 -16.04 -3.83 -37.11
C ALA A 412 -17.40 -3.82 -37.82
N ILE A 413 -18.00 -4.98 -38.09
CA ILE A 413 -19.34 -5.10 -38.66
C ILE A 413 -20.39 -4.50 -37.72
N LEU A 414 -20.34 -4.83 -36.42
CA LEU A 414 -21.27 -4.28 -35.43
C LEU A 414 -21.14 -2.76 -35.30
N ALA A 415 -19.92 -2.22 -35.32
CA ALA A 415 -19.67 -0.78 -35.30
C ALA A 415 -20.25 -0.10 -36.56
N ALA A 416 -20.05 -0.69 -37.73
CA ALA A 416 -20.64 -0.18 -39.00
C ALA A 416 -22.18 -0.18 -38.95
N MET A 417 -22.79 -1.25 -38.43
CA MET A 417 -24.23 -1.38 -38.22
C MET A 417 -24.75 -0.33 -37.21
N MET A 418 -24.02 -0.06 -36.14
CA MET A 418 -24.37 0.97 -35.17
C MET A 418 -24.38 2.37 -35.83
N VAL A 419 -23.35 2.71 -36.59
CA VAL A 419 -23.26 3.99 -37.33
C VAL A 419 -24.41 4.10 -38.34
N GLN A 420 -24.67 3.03 -39.08
CA GLN A 420 -25.79 3.01 -40.04
C GLN A 420 -27.14 3.20 -39.34
N SER A 421 -27.37 2.57 -38.20
CA SER A 421 -28.57 2.74 -37.38
C SER A 421 -28.73 4.20 -36.94
N TRP A 422 -27.67 4.83 -36.49
CA TRP A 422 -27.68 6.25 -36.09
C TRP A 422 -27.99 7.18 -37.25
N VAL A 423 -27.40 6.94 -38.42
CA VAL A 423 -27.70 7.73 -39.63
C VAL A 423 -29.17 7.59 -40.03
N ILE A 424 -29.72 6.38 -39.99
CA ILE A 424 -31.15 6.15 -40.28
C ILE A 424 -32.03 6.88 -39.27
N MET A 425 -31.74 6.76 -37.98
CA MET A 425 -32.52 7.41 -36.91
C MET A 425 -32.46 8.95 -37.03
N TYR A 426 -31.30 9.53 -37.29
CA TYR A 426 -31.13 10.96 -37.46
C TYR A 426 -31.88 11.51 -38.68
N THR A 427 -31.73 10.84 -39.85
CA THR A 427 -32.42 11.26 -41.09
C THR A 427 -33.91 11.12 -40.96
N LYS A 428 -34.40 10.05 -40.31
CA LYS A 428 -35.84 9.86 -40.04
C LYS A 428 -36.41 10.93 -39.12
N ASN A 429 -35.74 11.19 -38.00
CA ASN A 429 -36.19 12.22 -37.07
C ASN A 429 -36.27 13.60 -37.74
N ARG A 430 -35.29 13.95 -38.57
CA ARG A 430 -35.28 15.18 -39.34
C ARG A 430 -36.42 15.23 -40.35
N ASN A 431 -36.70 14.14 -41.05
CA ASN A 431 -37.81 14.08 -42.02
C ASN A 431 -39.18 14.18 -41.34
N VAL A 432 -39.40 13.44 -40.25
CA VAL A 432 -40.65 13.51 -39.49
C VAL A 432 -40.89 14.92 -38.94
N ALA A 433 -39.85 15.55 -38.37
CA ALA A 433 -39.93 16.92 -37.88
C ALA A 433 -40.30 17.92 -38.99
N ARG A 434 -39.70 17.76 -40.20
CA ARG A 434 -39.99 18.61 -41.36
C ARG A 434 -41.44 18.46 -41.83
N VAL A 435 -41.91 17.19 -41.99
CA VAL A 435 -43.29 16.91 -42.40
C VAL A 435 -44.28 17.41 -41.34
N SER A 436 -44.00 17.22 -40.05
CA SER A 436 -44.84 17.71 -38.96
C SER A 436 -44.94 19.23 -38.93
N ALA A 437 -43.84 19.95 -39.11
CA ALA A 437 -43.82 21.40 -39.18
C ALA A 437 -44.63 21.92 -40.37
N ALA A 438 -44.43 21.32 -41.57
CA ALA A 438 -45.18 21.67 -42.78
C ALA A 438 -46.68 21.36 -42.66
N ASN A 439 -47.04 20.24 -42.01
CA ASN A 439 -48.45 19.94 -41.71
C ASN A 439 -49.07 20.95 -40.72
N GLY A 440 -48.31 21.44 -39.74
CA GLY A 440 -48.74 22.50 -38.83
C GLY A 440 -49.04 23.80 -39.57
N GLN A 441 -48.13 24.22 -40.47
CA GLN A 441 -48.33 25.40 -41.34
C GLN A 441 -49.54 25.25 -42.26
N PHE A 442 -49.74 24.05 -42.83
CA PHE A 442 -50.93 23.81 -43.66
C PHE A 442 -52.21 23.90 -42.80
N ARG A 443 -52.32 23.34 -41.64
CA ARG A 443 -53.50 23.44 -40.76
C ARG A 443 -53.82 24.90 -40.44
N GLU A 444 -52.80 25.69 -40.13
CA GLU A 444 -52.98 27.11 -39.86
C GLU A 444 -53.51 27.87 -41.08
N ALA A 445 -52.92 27.63 -42.26
CA ALA A 445 -53.39 28.21 -43.48
C ALA A 445 -54.83 27.79 -43.84
N PHE A 446 -55.12 26.49 -43.69
CA PHE A 446 -56.44 25.92 -43.98
C PHE A 446 -57.53 26.45 -43.04
N SER A 447 -57.24 26.70 -41.79
CA SER A 447 -58.21 27.26 -40.83
C SER A 447 -58.64 28.67 -41.13
N LYS A 448 -57.87 29.41 -41.93
CA LYS A 448 -58.16 30.81 -42.36
C LYS A 448 -58.99 30.95 -43.65
N VAL A 449 -59.18 29.81 -44.36
CA VAL A 449 -59.79 29.84 -45.71
C VAL A 449 -61.35 29.90 -45.72
N GLY A 450 -61.99 29.48 -44.65
CA GLY A 450 -63.43 29.49 -44.51
C GLY A 450 -64.15 28.68 -45.61
N GLN A 451 -65.07 29.27 -46.33
CA GLN A 451 -65.90 28.58 -47.34
C GLN A 451 -65.23 28.46 -48.75
N HIS A 452 -64.11 29.15 -48.97
CA HIS A 452 -63.46 29.18 -50.32
C HIS A 452 -62.30 28.11 -50.36
N LEU A 453 -62.65 26.87 -50.41
CA LEU A 453 -61.70 25.78 -50.35
C LEU A 453 -60.63 25.74 -51.46
N GLU A 454 -60.92 26.34 -52.62
CA GLU A 454 -59.99 26.39 -53.76
C GLU A 454 -58.93 27.50 -53.66
N ALA A 455 -59.16 28.54 -52.85
CA ALA A 455 -58.29 29.70 -52.76
C ALA A 455 -56.86 29.40 -52.31
N LEU A 456 -56.68 28.38 -51.47
CA LEU A 456 -55.34 27.93 -50.98
C LEU A 456 -54.54 27.27 -52.12
N ALA A 457 -55.19 26.59 -53.04
CA ALA A 457 -54.53 25.88 -54.13
C ALA A 457 -53.93 26.83 -55.18
N ASP A 458 -54.40 28.06 -55.27
CA ASP A 458 -53.97 29.06 -56.25
C ASP A 458 -52.82 29.95 -55.76
N ASP A 459 -52.47 29.85 -54.49
CA ASP A 459 -51.33 30.59 -53.92
C ASP A 459 -49.98 29.85 -54.18
N SER A 460 -49.22 30.36 -55.17
CA SER A 460 -47.93 29.82 -55.58
C SER A 460 -46.86 29.87 -54.48
N ASN A 461 -46.94 30.83 -53.56
CA ASN A 461 -46.01 30.92 -52.41
C ASN A 461 -46.29 29.83 -51.40
N LEU A 462 -47.55 29.48 -51.16
CA LEU A 462 -47.95 28.39 -50.28
C LEU A 462 -47.60 27.03 -50.89
N GLN A 463 -47.69 26.85 -52.21
CA GLN A 463 -47.25 25.62 -52.87
C GLN A 463 -45.80 25.27 -52.56
N THR A 464 -44.91 26.25 -52.66
CA THR A 464 -43.48 26.05 -52.39
C THR A 464 -43.22 25.79 -50.91
N ARG A 465 -43.85 26.53 -50.00
CA ARG A 465 -43.68 26.40 -48.54
C ARG A 465 -44.24 25.09 -47.94
N LEU A 466 -45.36 24.62 -48.55
CA LEU A 466 -46.05 23.41 -48.05
C LEU A 466 -45.72 22.15 -48.84
N ALA A 467 -44.75 22.19 -49.74
CA ALA A 467 -44.35 21.05 -50.57
C ALA A 467 -44.02 19.79 -49.76
N ASP A 468 -43.46 19.97 -48.56
CA ASP A 468 -43.13 18.86 -47.62
C ASP A 468 -44.36 18.37 -46.81
N SER A 469 -45.50 19.05 -46.84
CA SER A 469 -46.70 18.67 -46.09
C SER A 469 -47.45 17.53 -46.77
N ALA A 470 -47.64 16.42 -46.03
CA ALA A 470 -48.49 15.31 -46.46
C ALA A 470 -49.97 15.74 -46.58
N LEU A 471 -50.44 16.61 -45.67
CA LEU A 471 -51.80 17.14 -45.69
C LEU A 471 -52.02 18.05 -46.88
N TRP A 472 -51.03 18.85 -47.31
CA TRP A 472 -51.08 19.67 -48.51
C TRP A 472 -51.24 18.78 -49.75
N ARG A 473 -50.52 17.70 -49.90
CA ARG A 473 -50.65 16.78 -51.02
C ARG A 473 -52.02 16.10 -51.09
N LEU A 474 -52.60 15.76 -49.97
CA LEU A 474 -53.94 15.20 -49.85
C LEU A 474 -54.98 16.25 -50.28
N TYR A 475 -54.83 17.50 -49.82
CA TYR A 475 -55.69 18.62 -50.20
C TYR A 475 -55.61 18.91 -51.69
N GLN A 476 -54.44 18.98 -52.33
CA GLN A 476 -54.27 19.19 -53.76
C GLN A 476 -54.99 18.11 -54.61
N VAL A 477 -54.94 16.85 -54.19
CA VAL A 477 -55.62 15.76 -54.90
C VAL A 477 -57.14 16.00 -54.88
N ALA A 478 -57.70 16.36 -53.71
CA ALA A 478 -59.11 16.65 -53.55
C ALA A 478 -59.55 17.85 -54.43
N ILE A 479 -58.79 18.96 -54.40
CA ILE A 479 -59.10 20.15 -55.18
C ILE A 479 -58.98 19.90 -56.72
N ASN A 480 -57.95 19.18 -57.12
CA ASN A 480 -57.80 18.79 -58.52
C ASN A 480 -58.98 17.96 -59.03
N GLU A 481 -59.43 17.03 -58.25
CA GLU A 481 -60.58 16.19 -58.60
C GLU A 481 -61.87 17.01 -58.69
N ILE A 482 -62.06 17.98 -57.78
CA ILE A 482 -63.17 18.95 -57.86
C ILE A 482 -63.07 19.81 -59.12
N ARG A 483 -61.89 20.31 -59.47
CA ARG A 483 -61.65 21.15 -60.66
C ARG A 483 -61.91 20.41 -62.00
N ILE A 484 -61.43 19.14 -62.04
CA ILE A 484 -61.70 18.33 -63.26
C ILE A 484 -63.20 18.14 -63.46
N ARG A 485 -63.97 17.88 -62.43
CA ARG A 485 -65.41 17.72 -62.53
C ARG A 485 -66.15 18.99 -62.86
N ARG A 486 -65.73 20.14 -62.30
CA ARG A 486 -66.23 21.44 -62.67
C ARG A 486 -66.00 21.73 -64.16
N SER A 487 -64.87 21.41 -64.75
CA SER A 487 -64.55 21.55 -66.14
C SER A 487 -65.40 20.65 -67.05
N GLN A 488 -65.98 19.55 -66.52
CA GLN A 488 -66.89 18.64 -67.19
C GLN A 488 -68.36 19.04 -67.08
N GLY A 489 -68.67 20.22 -66.47
CA GLY A 489 -70.01 20.75 -66.40
C GLY A 489 -70.86 20.23 -65.25
N VAL A 490 -70.26 19.56 -64.29
CA VAL A 490 -70.92 19.10 -63.05
C VAL A 490 -71.03 20.29 -62.08
N ASP A 491 -72.22 20.61 -61.65
CA ASP A 491 -72.48 21.69 -60.68
C ASP A 491 -71.92 21.27 -59.29
N VAL A 492 -71.00 22.11 -58.77
CA VAL A 492 -70.27 21.76 -57.50
C VAL A 492 -71.18 21.92 -56.28
N ASP A 493 -72.30 22.64 -56.38
CA ASP A 493 -73.24 22.83 -55.29
C ASP A 493 -74.13 21.57 -55.07
N SER A 494 -74.08 20.58 -56.00
CA SER A 494 -74.81 19.34 -55.97
C SER A 494 -73.92 18.10 -56.09
N ILE A 495 -72.87 18.04 -55.26
CA ILE A 495 -71.92 16.93 -55.30
C ILE A 495 -72.64 15.65 -54.83
N SER A 496 -72.74 14.63 -55.69
CA SER A 496 -73.36 13.33 -55.41
C SER A 496 -72.52 12.54 -54.43
N GLY A 497 -73.16 11.62 -53.60
CA GLY A 497 -72.45 10.75 -52.70
C GLY A 497 -71.36 9.87 -53.38
N ALA A 498 -71.59 9.51 -54.68
CA ALA A 498 -70.60 8.74 -55.47
C ALA A 498 -69.34 9.56 -55.77
N THR A 499 -69.52 10.90 -55.95
CA THR A 499 -68.39 11.82 -56.17
C THR A 499 -67.54 11.98 -54.89
N ILE A 500 -68.17 12.08 -53.72
CA ILE A 500 -67.48 12.15 -52.43
C ILE A 500 -66.69 10.91 -52.20
N GLU A 501 -67.22 9.71 -52.44
CA GLU A 501 -66.51 8.43 -52.30
C GLU A 501 -65.32 8.30 -53.30
N SER A 502 -65.44 8.83 -54.54
CA SER A 502 -64.32 8.83 -55.48
C SER A 502 -63.15 9.71 -55.00
N ILE A 503 -63.47 10.95 -54.51
CA ILE A 503 -62.49 11.83 -53.92
C ILE A 503 -61.82 11.18 -52.69
N ARG A 504 -62.63 10.57 -51.85
CA ARG A 504 -62.13 9.85 -50.67
C ARG A 504 -61.17 8.71 -51.03
N ALA A 505 -61.54 7.90 -52.07
CA ALA A 505 -60.66 6.81 -52.52
C ALA A 505 -59.33 7.36 -53.10
N SER A 506 -59.34 8.43 -53.83
CA SER A 506 -58.13 9.11 -54.32
C SER A 506 -57.24 9.64 -53.20
N MET A 507 -57.85 10.23 -52.17
CA MET A 507 -57.14 10.72 -50.99
C MET A 507 -56.54 9.57 -50.17
N ASP A 508 -57.28 8.45 -50.01
CA ASP A 508 -56.78 7.26 -49.27
C ASP A 508 -55.60 6.60 -50.00
N ALA A 509 -55.61 6.59 -51.32
CA ALA A 509 -54.45 6.10 -52.11
C ALA A 509 -53.18 6.95 -51.83
N VAL A 510 -53.31 8.26 -51.78
CA VAL A 510 -52.20 9.18 -51.47
C VAL A 510 -51.78 9.03 -50.00
N ARG A 511 -52.73 8.93 -49.08
CA ARG A 511 -52.46 8.68 -47.65
C ARG A 511 -51.68 7.40 -47.45
N THR A 512 -52.05 6.32 -48.13
CA THR A 512 -51.34 5.05 -48.05
C THR A 512 -49.91 5.18 -48.57
N LYS A 513 -49.69 5.88 -49.69
CA LYS A 513 -48.36 6.18 -50.25
C LYS A 513 -47.50 7.02 -49.33
N GLU A 514 -48.06 8.03 -48.66
CA GLU A 514 -47.33 8.83 -47.67
C GLU A 514 -46.96 8.04 -46.42
N ASN A 515 -47.87 7.19 -45.91
CA ASN A 515 -47.57 6.28 -44.82
C ASN A 515 -46.48 5.27 -45.15
N GLN A 516 -46.48 4.73 -46.39
CA GLN A 516 -45.40 3.86 -46.87
C GLN A 516 -44.05 4.58 -46.94
N LYS A 517 -44.00 5.83 -47.39
CA LYS A 517 -42.78 6.65 -47.39
C LYS A 517 -42.25 6.90 -45.97
N LEU A 518 -43.15 7.17 -45.02
CA LEU A 518 -42.81 7.33 -43.61
C LEU A 518 -42.31 6.01 -42.97
N GLY A 519 -42.86 4.87 -43.38
CA GLY A 519 -42.46 3.53 -42.93
C GLY A 519 -41.24 2.96 -43.65
N ALA A 520 -40.85 3.50 -44.84
CA ALA A 520 -39.72 2.99 -45.60
C ALA A 520 -38.41 3.01 -44.82
N LYS A 521 -37.57 1.98 -44.94
CA LYS A 521 -36.28 1.76 -44.26
C LYS A 521 -36.36 1.37 -42.78
N LEU A 522 -37.54 1.31 -42.13
CA LEU A 522 -37.66 0.78 -40.79
C LEU A 522 -37.44 -0.74 -40.75
N GLY A 523 -37.81 -1.47 -41.78
CA GLY A 523 -37.57 -2.91 -41.92
C GLY A 523 -36.08 -3.28 -41.98
N ILE A 524 -35.23 -2.37 -42.49
CA ILE A 524 -33.77 -2.59 -42.50
C ILE A 524 -33.21 -2.60 -41.09
N LEU A 525 -33.74 -1.72 -40.23
CA LEU A 525 -33.30 -1.66 -38.81
C LEU A 525 -33.70 -2.92 -38.04
N SER A 526 -34.90 -3.43 -38.27
CA SER A 526 -35.41 -4.66 -37.66
C SER A 526 -34.61 -5.91 -38.11
N ASN A 527 -34.28 -6.01 -39.40
CA ASN A 527 -33.52 -7.13 -39.94
C ASN A 527 -32.04 -7.07 -39.51
N ALA A 528 -31.46 -5.90 -39.31
CA ALA A 528 -30.09 -5.76 -38.79
C ALA A 528 -29.97 -6.25 -37.35
N ILE A 529 -30.97 -5.95 -36.50
CA ILE A 529 -31.00 -6.41 -35.10
C ILE A 529 -31.21 -7.93 -35.02
N ALA A 530 -32.12 -8.47 -35.83
CA ALA A 530 -32.38 -9.90 -35.86
C ALA A 530 -31.18 -10.72 -36.41
N GLY A 531 -30.46 -10.19 -37.41
CA GLY A 531 -29.25 -10.79 -37.97
C GLY A 531 -28.11 -10.85 -36.95
N ALA A 532 -27.89 -9.77 -36.17
CA ALA A 532 -26.88 -9.73 -35.13
C ALA A 532 -27.13 -10.77 -34.03
N LEU A 533 -28.38 -10.93 -33.62
CA LEU A 533 -28.78 -11.94 -32.62
C LEU A 533 -28.62 -13.37 -33.12
N HIS A 534 -28.87 -13.61 -34.40
CA HIS A 534 -28.73 -14.95 -34.99
C HIS A 534 -27.27 -15.38 -35.16
N TRP A 535 -26.38 -14.43 -35.46
CA TRP A 535 -24.94 -14.69 -35.59
C TRP A 535 -24.29 -14.95 -34.23
N SER A 536 -24.67 -14.21 -33.18
CA SER A 536 -24.14 -14.43 -31.84
C SER A 536 -24.56 -15.77 -31.24
N ALA A 537 -25.77 -16.25 -31.55
CA ALA A 537 -26.22 -17.58 -31.12
C ALA A 537 -25.52 -18.73 -31.87
N GLY A 538 -25.11 -18.51 -33.13
CA GLY A 538 -24.38 -19.51 -33.93
C GLY A 538 -22.95 -19.72 -33.46
N TYR A 539 -22.25 -18.67 -33.02
CA TYR A 539 -20.88 -18.78 -32.53
C TYR A 539 -20.77 -19.50 -31.17
N GLY A 540 -21.73 -19.30 -30.26
CA GLY A 540 -21.77 -20.01 -28.97
C GLY A 540 -21.98 -21.52 -29.08
N ALA A 541 -22.53 -22.01 -30.19
CA ALA A 541 -22.78 -23.42 -30.41
C ALA A 541 -21.55 -24.18 -30.97
N TRP A 542 -20.58 -23.48 -31.56
CA TRP A 542 -19.39 -24.10 -32.17
C TRP A 542 -18.25 -24.36 -31.19
N ASP A 543 -18.17 -23.63 -30.08
CA ASP A 543 -17.08 -23.73 -29.09
C ASP A 543 -17.31 -24.84 -28.05
N TYR A 544 -18.54 -25.29 -27.84
CA TYR A 544 -18.87 -26.40 -26.94
C TYR A 544 -18.72 -27.80 -27.55
N GLY A 545 -18.36 -27.93 -28.82
CA GLY A 545 -18.25 -29.22 -29.55
C GLY A 545 -16.87 -29.84 -29.60
N ARG A 546 -15.80 -29.22 -29.07
CA ARG A 546 -14.43 -29.77 -29.07
C ARG A 546 -13.91 -30.07 -27.66
N VAL A 547 -14.44 -31.12 -27.06
CA VAL A 547 -13.74 -31.81 -25.97
C VAL A 547 -12.91 -32.93 -26.64
N PRO A 548 -11.56 -32.94 -26.50
CA PRO A 548 -10.75 -34.06 -26.96
C PRO A 548 -11.06 -35.28 -26.08
N GLY A 549 -11.64 -36.31 -26.66
CA GLY A 549 -11.81 -37.59 -26.00
C GLY A 549 -10.44 -38.19 -25.66
N HIS A 550 -10.10 -38.32 -24.38
CA HIS A 550 -9.05 -39.22 -23.95
C HIS A 550 -9.47 -40.67 -24.19
N SER A 551 -8.86 -41.29 -25.19
CA SER A 551 -8.87 -42.73 -25.35
C SER A 551 -7.95 -43.35 -24.30
N HIS A 552 -8.53 -44.06 -23.34
CA HIS A 552 -7.83 -45.10 -22.59
C HIS A 552 -7.59 -46.28 -23.54
N GLY A 553 -6.35 -46.68 -23.71
CA GLY A 553 -5.95 -47.91 -24.38
C GLY A 553 -4.71 -48.47 -23.74
N GLY A 554 -4.85 -49.68 -23.13
CA GLY A 554 -3.83 -50.65 -22.90
C GLY A 554 -2.88 -50.47 -21.72
#